data_c03a2b51809ce1c211fa0305e6e05f1e
#
_entry.id   c03a2b51809ce1c211fa0305e6e05f1e
#
_cell.length_a   1.000
_cell.length_b   1.000
_cell.length_c   1.000
_cell.angle_alpha   90.00
_cell.angle_beta   90.00
_cell.angle_gamma   90.00
#
_symmetry.space_group_name_H-M   'P 1'
#
loop_
_entity.id
_entity.type
_entity.pdbx_description
1 polymer ?
#
loop_
_entity_poly.entity_id
_entity_poly.type
_entity_poly.pdbx_seq_one_letter_code
_entity_poly.pdbx_strand_id
1 'polypeptide(L)'
;MFKRLSTRFIIGTFHVIIVSSLLSFIIANVYYHMTLKEQNDTRITNTLITQKKYIESHPEIKPDAFFTQLANLNFQVVAIKDGKKHFYGTPFRVKNLPYHGPLTEPYHGIKERPFNVFITGFFDNETRNTVGMPMQVNGTRYDVYIRPNVGESMHEFRIFLAILFLCIIVFSILFVFLSSKYIVHPVVQLKEAARKIGDQSGYQTSVKRKDEIGVLAHEMNVMSAKILHHEEMNQRFVANVSHEIQSPITNLLGQIKQLRQTKDFSLLDDIEHQSQRLSGLTKQLLMLASLEKSGGTVEKELFSSKLLIQEVIRNHMYALDQKEIFVTTKLKDFEMSGHRDLCYQMLSNILSNAIKYSPVETHIKFESNNEGLPYIKVIDEGYGMSEKTKAYLFERFYKAEVHEDKVPANGLGMAIVKEIADLHDFTIAVESELGKGTAITIYLSKK
;
A
#
# COMPACT_ATOMS: atom_id res chain seq x y z
N MET A 1 -3.09 19.74 18.36
CA MET A 1 -2.61 20.95 17.70
C MET A 1 -2.11 20.71 16.26
N PHE A 2 -1.38 19.69 15.91
CA PHE A 2 -0.93 19.42 14.53
C PHE A 2 -1.72 18.28 13.89
N LYS A 3 -2.90 18.60 13.27
CA LYS A 3 -3.78 17.57 12.65
C LYS A 3 -3.45 17.24 11.18
N ARG A 4 -2.70 18.07 10.47
CA ARG A 4 -2.39 17.87 9.05
C ARG A 4 -1.12 17.02 8.86
N LEU A 5 -1.19 16.02 7.97
CA LEU A 5 -0.06 15.15 7.64
C LEU A 5 1.18 15.93 7.18
N SER A 6 0.97 16.96 6.34
CA SER A 6 2.03 17.86 5.88
C SER A 6 2.77 18.52 7.02
N THR A 7 2.05 19.05 8.01
CA THR A 7 2.66 19.73 9.17
C THR A 7 3.47 18.75 10.02
N ARG A 8 2.96 17.52 10.25
CA ARG A 8 3.70 16.48 10.99
C ARG A 8 4.97 16.05 10.24
N PHE A 9 4.88 15.91 8.92
CA PHE A 9 6.03 15.56 8.08
C PHE A 9 7.10 16.65 8.12
N ILE A 10 6.74 17.92 7.95
CA ILE A 10 7.66 19.06 8.03
C ILE A 10 8.35 19.11 9.40
N ILE A 11 7.56 19.04 10.48
CA ILE A 11 8.11 19.06 11.85
C ILE A 11 9.01 17.85 12.11
N GLY A 12 8.61 16.65 11.68
CA GLY A 12 9.41 15.43 11.81
C GLY A 12 10.75 15.55 11.08
N THR A 13 10.76 16.03 9.84
CA THR A 13 11.98 16.25 9.06
C THR A 13 12.90 17.29 9.73
N PHE A 14 12.32 18.37 10.25
CA PHE A 14 13.08 19.40 10.97
C PHE A 14 13.72 18.84 12.26
N HIS A 15 13.01 18.03 13.02
CA HIS A 15 13.54 17.34 14.19
C HIS A 15 14.71 16.41 13.84
N VAL A 16 14.58 15.62 12.78
CA VAL A 16 15.65 14.71 12.32
C VAL A 16 16.91 15.50 11.95
N ILE A 17 16.76 16.62 11.23
CA ILE A 17 17.91 17.46 10.87
C ILE A 17 18.59 18.04 12.11
N ILE A 18 17.81 18.60 13.06
CA ILE A 18 18.37 19.19 14.29
C ILE A 18 19.08 18.12 15.12
N VAL A 19 18.44 16.97 15.36
CA VAL A 19 19.00 15.88 16.18
C VAL A 19 20.24 15.31 15.52
N SER A 20 20.24 15.07 14.20
CA SER A 20 21.40 14.58 13.45
C SER A 20 22.55 15.57 13.49
N SER A 21 22.29 16.86 13.34
CA SER A 21 23.31 17.92 13.42
C SER A 21 23.93 17.98 14.82
N LEU A 22 23.11 17.91 15.85
CA LEU A 22 23.57 17.91 17.25
C LEU A 22 24.42 16.68 17.56
N LEU A 23 23.94 15.49 17.15
CA LEU A 23 24.67 14.24 17.36
C LEU A 23 26.01 14.23 16.62
N SER A 24 26.02 14.66 15.36
CA SER A 24 27.24 14.78 14.56
C SER A 24 28.24 15.74 15.19
N PHE A 25 27.78 16.87 15.72
CA PHE A 25 28.62 17.82 16.44
C PHE A 25 29.23 17.20 17.71
N ILE A 26 28.46 16.48 18.51
CA ILE A 26 28.94 15.79 19.71
C ILE A 26 30.00 14.75 19.34
N ILE A 27 29.73 13.91 18.34
CA ILE A 27 30.68 12.87 17.89
C ILE A 27 31.98 13.51 17.40
N ALA A 28 31.88 14.54 16.56
CA ALA A 28 33.07 15.26 16.06
C ALA A 28 33.89 15.89 17.19
N ASN A 29 33.20 16.46 18.19
CA ASN A 29 33.84 17.06 19.36
C ASN A 29 34.59 16.01 20.22
N VAL A 30 33.95 14.87 20.47
CA VAL A 30 34.56 13.74 21.19
C VAL A 30 35.80 13.24 20.44
N TYR A 31 35.70 13.01 19.13
CA TYR A 31 36.80 12.55 18.29
C TYR A 31 37.98 13.53 18.30
N TYR A 32 37.69 14.85 18.18
CA TYR A 32 38.71 15.89 18.30
C TYR A 32 39.46 15.81 19.63
N HIS A 33 38.72 15.73 20.74
CA HIS A 33 39.32 15.70 22.08
C HIS A 33 40.12 14.43 22.38
N MET A 34 39.67 13.29 21.89
CA MET A 34 40.31 12.00 22.17
C MET A 34 41.52 11.70 21.28
N THR A 35 41.54 12.23 20.04
CA THR A 35 42.54 11.82 19.05
C THR A 35 43.32 12.99 18.49
N LEU A 36 42.67 14.00 17.92
CA LEU A 36 43.36 15.06 17.19
C LEU A 36 44.16 15.98 18.11
N LYS A 37 43.69 16.18 19.33
CA LYS A 37 44.34 17.06 20.30
C LYS A 37 45.66 16.49 20.79
N GLU A 38 45.74 15.20 21.05
CA GLU A 38 46.96 14.53 21.45
C GLU A 38 47.99 14.51 20.32
N GLN A 39 47.54 14.27 19.08
CA GLN A 39 48.40 14.36 17.90
C GLN A 39 48.94 15.78 17.70
N ASN A 40 48.14 16.80 17.95
CA ASN A 40 48.57 18.19 17.84
C ASN A 40 49.61 18.55 18.93
N ASP A 41 49.40 18.13 20.18
CA ASP A 41 50.37 18.33 21.28
C ASP A 41 51.72 17.67 20.94
N THR A 42 51.70 16.43 20.45
CA THR A 42 52.90 15.70 20.00
C THR A 42 53.64 16.44 18.88
N ARG A 43 52.90 16.97 17.88
CA ARG A 43 53.48 17.75 16.78
C ARG A 43 54.16 19.03 17.27
N ILE A 44 53.50 19.80 18.15
CA ILE A 44 54.04 21.03 18.71
C ILE A 44 55.30 20.72 19.54
N THR A 45 55.24 19.67 20.36
CA THR A 45 56.38 19.21 21.19
C THR A 45 57.57 18.85 20.32
N ASN A 46 57.39 18.07 19.25
CA ASN A 46 58.46 17.69 18.33
C ASN A 46 59.04 18.92 17.61
N THR A 47 58.20 19.89 17.25
CA THR A 47 58.69 21.17 16.69
C THR A 47 59.60 21.92 17.69
N LEU A 48 59.14 22.03 18.95
CA LEU A 48 59.94 22.66 19.98
C LEU A 48 61.28 21.93 20.25
N ILE A 49 61.30 20.61 20.29
CA ILE A 49 62.49 19.80 20.44
C ILE A 49 63.48 20.07 19.30
N THR A 50 62.95 20.12 18.06
CA THR A 50 63.81 20.42 16.89
C THR A 50 64.36 21.81 16.94
N GLN A 51 63.58 22.81 17.30
CA GLN A 51 64.02 24.22 17.44
C GLN A 51 64.99 24.41 18.60
N LYS A 52 64.78 23.70 19.72
CA LYS A 52 65.75 23.66 20.85
C LYS A 52 67.10 23.14 20.41
N LYS A 53 67.14 21.98 19.73
CA LYS A 53 68.39 21.41 19.20
C LYS A 53 69.08 22.37 18.24
N TYR A 54 68.34 23.02 17.37
CA TYR A 54 68.83 23.98 16.41
C TYR A 54 69.51 25.19 17.13
N ILE A 55 68.78 25.83 18.06
CA ILE A 55 69.33 27.05 18.74
C ILE A 55 70.50 26.74 19.68
N GLU A 56 70.47 25.60 20.35
CA GLU A 56 71.56 25.14 21.23
C GLU A 56 72.82 24.80 20.44
N SER A 57 72.75 24.46 19.15
CA SER A 57 73.88 24.25 18.25
C SER A 57 74.39 25.53 17.55
N HIS A 58 73.66 26.65 17.67
CA HIS A 58 73.96 27.94 17.03
C HIS A 58 73.95 29.09 18.06
N PRO A 59 74.96 29.11 18.98
CA PRO A 59 74.98 30.08 20.06
C PRO A 59 75.19 31.52 19.62
N GLU A 60 75.54 31.80 18.36
CA GLU A 60 75.63 33.10 17.73
C GLU A 60 74.30 33.80 17.48
N ILE A 61 73.22 33.09 17.49
CA ILE A 61 71.87 33.64 17.20
C ILE A 61 71.37 34.43 18.42
N LYS A 62 70.96 35.68 18.19
CA LYS A 62 70.42 36.53 19.25
C LYS A 62 69.03 36.02 19.68
N PRO A 63 68.71 36.02 21.00
CA PRO A 63 67.43 35.50 21.50
C PRO A 63 66.17 36.11 20.82
N ASP A 64 66.12 37.44 20.67
CA ASP A 64 65.03 38.13 20.07
C ASP A 64 64.76 37.74 18.59
N ALA A 65 65.90 37.59 17.84
CA ALA A 65 65.81 37.14 16.45
C ALA A 65 65.23 35.71 16.34
N PHE A 66 65.64 34.78 17.20
CA PHE A 66 65.18 33.43 17.28
C PHE A 66 63.69 33.33 17.64
N PHE A 67 63.31 34.05 18.73
CA PHE A 67 61.86 34.00 19.13
C PHE A 67 60.94 34.70 18.15
N THR A 68 61.38 35.74 17.48
CA THR A 68 60.65 36.37 16.40
C THR A 68 60.51 35.44 15.20
N GLN A 69 61.56 34.72 14.83
CA GLN A 69 61.48 33.72 13.74
C GLN A 69 60.54 32.58 14.10
N LEU A 70 60.58 32.10 15.36
CA LEU A 70 59.65 31.07 15.84
C LEU A 70 58.18 31.54 15.80
N ALA A 71 57.94 32.82 16.12
CA ALA A 71 56.61 33.40 16.01
C ALA A 71 56.18 33.54 14.56
N ASN A 72 57.04 33.84 13.61
CA ASN A 72 56.76 33.92 12.18
C ASN A 72 56.37 32.55 11.56
N LEU A 73 56.68 31.43 12.25
CA LEU A 73 56.17 30.09 11.90
C LEU A 73 54.73 29.85 12.35
N ASN A 74 53.99 30.90 12.54
CA ASN A 74 52.59 30.89 12.97
C ASN A 74 52.33 30.34 14.39
N PHE A 75 53.34 30.61 15.29
CA PHE A 75 53.20 30.34 16.72
C PHE A 75 53.05 31.64 17.51
N GLN A 76 52.32 31.58 18.59
CA GLN A 76 52.44 32.58 19.66
C GLN A 76 53.51 32.09 20.63
N VAL A 77 54.51 32.92 20.93
CA VAL A 77 55.65 32.54 21.73
C VAL A 77 55.79 33.43 22.98
N VAL A 78 55.97 32.79 24.11
CA VAL A 78 56.36 33.50 25.37
C VAL A 78 57.65 32.92 25.87
N ALA A 79 58.69 33.76 25.92
CA ALA A 79 59.94 33.44 26.53
C ALA A 79 60.04 34.07 27.93
N ILE A 80 60.30 33.26 28.94
CA ILE A 80 60.45 33.70 30.34
C ILE A 80 61.90 33.61 30.74
N LYS A 81 62.48 34.76 31.15
CA LYS A 81 63.84 34.86 31.69
C LYS A 81 63.74 35.54 33.05
N ASP A 82 64.28 34.91 34.07
CA ASP A 82 64.33 35.48 35.45
C ASP A 82 62.98 35.98 35.93
N GLY A 83 61.94 35.22 35.61
CA GLY A 83 60.54 35.54 35.95
C GLY A 83 59.89 36.64 35.08
N LYS A 84 60.64 37.29 34.17
CA LYS A 84 60.09 38.30 33.24
C LYS A 84 59.57 37.62 31.95
N LYS A 85 58.32 37.93 31.55
CA LYS A 85 57.68 37.39 30.36
C LYS A 85 57.91 38.30 29.16
N HIS A 86 58.45 37.75 28.07
CA HIS A 86 58.57 38.42 26.77
C HIS A 86 57.71 37.72 25.77
N PHE A 87 56.82 38.47 25.07
CA PHE A 87 55.90 37.98 24.13
C PHE A 87 56.31 38.23 22.68
N TYR A 88 56.29 37.25 21.83
CA TYR A 88 56.61 37.34 20.41
C TYR A 88 55.44 36.83 19.56
N GLY A 89 55.11 37.48 18.45
CA GLY A 89 53.99 37.21 17.61
C GLY A 89 52.68 37.83 18.14
N THR A 90 51.57 37.26 17.78
CA THR A 90 50.24 37.74 18.18
C THR A 90 50.05 37.60 19.70
N PRO A 91 49.56 38.62 20.42
CA PRO A 91 49.40 38.52 21.87
C PRO A 91 48.45 37.42 22.32
N PHE A 92 48.80 36.73 23.41
CA PHE A 92 47.95 35.74 24.05
C PHE A 92 46.67 36.42 24.57
N ARG A 93 45.51 35.96 24.15
CA ARG A 93 44.23 36.43 24.72
C ARG A 93 44.14 36.07 26.21
N VAL A 94 44.57 34.86 26.57
CA VAL A 94 44.62 34.40 27.96
C VAL A 94 46.06 34.55 28.45
N LYS A 95 46.35 35.64 29.20
CA LYS A 95 47.68 35.98 29.74
C LYS A 95 48.13 35.08 30.89
N ASN A 96 47.26 34.25 31.46
CA ASN A 96 47.56 33.34 32.55
C ASN A 96 48.24 32.07 32.02
N LEU A 97 49.55 32.13 31.83
CA LEU A 97 50.34 30.92 31.76
C LEU A 97 50.48 30.36 33.17
N PRO A 98 50.32 29.04 33.38
CA PRO A 98 50.59 28.41 34.66
C PRO A 98 52.14 28.32 34.85
N TYR A 99 52.74 29.46 35.18
CA TYR A 99 54.11 29.53 35.49
C TYR A 99 54.30 29.47 37.02
N HIS A 100 54.69 28.28 37.49
CA HIS A 100 54.95 28.02 38.93
C HIS A 100 56.43 27.93 39.27
N GLY A 101 57.28 28.41 38.40
CA GLY A 101 58.72 28.39 38.57
C GLY A 101 59.49 27.86 37.33
N PRO A 102 60.80 27.74 37.36
CA PRO A 102 61.59 27.25 36.23
C PRO A 102 61.16 25.86 35.78
N LEU A 103 60.93 25.65 34.47
CA LEU A 103 60.57 24.38 33.91
C LEU A 103 61.69 23.35 34.04
N THR A 104 61.47 22.23 34.69
CA THR A 104 62.37 21.08 34.75
C THR A 104 62.08 20.05 33.67
N GLU A 105 60.82 19.93 33.28
CA GLU A 105 60.36 19.03 32.25
C GLU A 105 59.44 19.78 31.24
N PRO A 106 59.19 19.21 30.07
CA PRO A 106 58.23 19.78 29.13
C PRO A 106 56.86 19.94 29.76
N TYR A 107 56.29 21.16 29.64
CA TYR A 107 54.95 21.49 30.04
C TYR A 107 53.98 21.16 28.90
N HIS A 108 52.90 20.45 29.25
CA HIS A 108 51.82 20.11 28.31
C HIS A 108 50.47 20.61 28.87
N GLY A 109 49.92 21.64 28.27
CA GLY A 109 48.64 22.20 28.69
C GLY A 109 47.44 21.23 28.64
N ILE A 110 47.58 20.15 27.87
CA ILE A 110 46.60 19.10 27.77
C ILE A 110 46.49 18.27 29.06
N LYS A 111 47.59 18.08 29.81
CA LYS A 111 47.65 17.24 31.01
C LYS A 111 47.10 17.92 32.26
N GLU A 112 47.08 19.24 32.32
CA GLU A 112 46.76 19.98 33.56
C GLU A 112 45.25 20.27 33.75
N ARG A 113 44.38 19.98 32.75
CA ARG A 113 42.95 20.26 32.88
C ARG A 113 42.10 19.06 32.51
N PRO A 114 41.16 18.67 33.38
CA PRO A 114 40.26 17.54 33.10
C PRO A 114 39.41 17.81 31.85
N PHE A 115 39.02 16.73 31.22
CA PHE A 115 38.15 16.71 30.04
C PHE A 115 36.84 17.52 30.28
N ASN A 116 36.69 18.61 29.55
CA ASN A 116 35.51 19.43 29.61
C ASN A 116 34.73 19.21 28.31
N VAL A 117 33.60 18.50 28.37
CA VAL A 117 32.77 18.09 27.23
C VAL A 117 32.14 19.27 26.51
N PHE A 118 32.18 20.48 27.10
CA PHE A 118 31.51 21.66 26.54
C PHE A 118 32.31 22.35 25.43
N ILE A 119 31.81 22.28 24.31
CA ILE A 119 31.58 23.02 23.06
C ILE A 119 32.47 24.26 22.74
N THR A 120 32.85 25.03 23.71
CA THR A 120 33.72 26.22 23.53
C THR A 120 35.17 25.85 23.27
N GLY A 121 35.57 24.64 23.55
CA GLY A 121 36.94 24.14 23.43
C GLY A 121 37.50 23.98 22.02
N PHE A 122 36.65 23.93 21.01
CA PHE A 122 37.10 23.78 19.62
C PHE A 122 37.78 25.07 19.09
N PHE A 123 37.27 26.22 19.50
CA PHE A 123 37.74 27.52 19.00
C PHE A 123 38.50 28.35 20.01
N ASP A 124 38.51 28.04 21.31
CA ASP A 124 39.02 28.91 22.34
C ASP A 124 39.90 28.22 23.41
N ASN A 125 40.54 27.10 23.06
CA ASN A 125 41.32 26.32 24.01
C ASN A 125 42.85 26.62 23.92
N GLU A 126 43.20 27.92 23.94
CA GLU A 126 44.54 28.39 23.82
C GLU A 126 45.48 27.77 24.92
N THR A 127 45.00 27.71 26.16
CA THR A 127 45.77 27.16 27.28
C THR A 127 46.08 25.68 27.17
N ARG A 128 45.21 24.89 26.60
CA ARG A 128 45.39 23.44 26.41
C ARG A 128 46.30 23.08 25.24
N ASN A 129 46.41 23.95 24.25
CA ASN A 129 47.33 23.79 23.11
C ASN A 129 48.71 24.39 23.35
N THR A 130 49.02 24.77 24.59
CA THR A 130 50.30 25.36 24.96
C THR A 130 51.29 24.26 25.36
N VAL A 131 52.44 24.26 24.76
CA VAL A 131 53.58 23.41 25.13
C VAL A 131 54.71 24.32 25.60
N GLY A 132 55.33 23.97 26.70
CA GLY A 132 56.48 24.71 27.26
C GLY A 132 57.70 23.81 27.36
N MET A 133 58.88 24.40 27.16
CA MET A 133 60.18 23.69 27.28
C MET A 133 61.28 24.64 27.69
N PRO A 134 62.22 24.18 28.60
CA PRO A 134 63.41 24.92 28.91
C PRO A 134 64.38 24.85 27.74
N MET A 135 64.98 26.01 27.32
CA MET A 135 65.93 26.13 26.25
C MET A 135 67.11 27.01 26.68
N GLN A 136 68.28 26.75 26.13
CA GLN A 136 69.43 27.66 26.23
C GLN A 136 69.60 28.41 24.91
N VAL A 137 69.55 29.74 24.97
CA VAL A 137 69.77 30.62 23.83
C VAL A 137 70.90 31.59 24.15
N ASN A 138 72.00 31.56 23.39
CA ASN A 138 73.19 32.36 23.62
C ASN A 138 73.68 32.25 25.08
N GLY A 139 73.73 31.00 25.59
CA GLY A 139 74.22 30.73 26.95
C GLY A 139 73.24 31.14 28.08
N THR A 140 72.10 31.70 27.77
CA THR A 140 71.10 32.11 28.74
C THR A 140 69.90 31.14 28.71
N ARG A 141 69.40 30.73 29.88
CA ARG A 141 68.26 29.86 30.03
C ARG A 141 66.99 30.67 29.92
N TYR A 142 66.03 30.11 29.09
CA TYR A 142 64.68 30.60 28.91
C TYR A 142 63.72 29.46 29.10
N ASP A 143 62.58 29.73 29.75
CA ASP A 143 61.42 28.85 29.73
C ASP A 143 60.47 29.32 28.60
N VAL A 144 60.39 28.55 27.51
CA VAL A 144 59.70 28.95 26.28
C VAL A 144 58.38 28.22 26.16
N TYR A 145 57.34 28.97 26.05
CA TYR A 145 56.00 28.45 25.81
C TYR A 145 55.56 28.83 24.40
N ILE A 146 55.08 27.84 23.65
CA ILE A 146 54.51 28.08 22.34
C ILE A 146 53.12 27.49 22.24
N ARG A 147 52.33 28.08 21.39
CA ARG A 147 51.03 27.55 20.94
C ARG A 147 50.78 27.98 19.50
N PRO A 148 49.99 27.21 18.71
CA PRO A 148 49.61 27.63 17.38
C PRO A 148 48.79 28.91 17.42
N ASN A 149 49.00 29.82 16.47
CA ASN A 149 48.17 30.99 16.27
C ASN A 149 46.86 30.59 15.59
N VAL A 150 45.93 30.00 16.35
CA VAL A 150 44.68 29.46 15.84
C VAL A 150 43.76 30.58 15.27
N GLY A 151 43.97 31.82 15.72
CA GLY A 151 43.14 32.96 15.31
C GLY A 151 43.17 33.27 13.82
N GLU A 152 44.38 33.28 13.23
CA GLU A 152 44.59 33.56 11.80
C GLU A 152 44.41 32.30 10.93
N SER A 153 44.97 31.17 11.33
CA SER A 153 44.90 29.93 10.58
C SER A 153 43.48 29.34 10.45
N MET A 154 42.58 29.73 11.34
CA MET A 154 41.20 29.22 11.35
C MET A 154 40.17 30.19 10.74
N HIS A 155 40.59 31.36 10.26
CA HIS A 155 39.64 32.34 9.71
C HIS A 155 38.99 31.80 8.43
N GLU A 156 39.74 31.27 7.51
CA GLU A 156 39.22 30.65 6.26
C GLU A 156 38.35 29.44 6.57
N PHE A 157 38.77 28.60 7.54
CA PHE A 157 37.97 27.44 7.95
C PHE A 157 36.63 27.83 8.59
N ARG A 158 36.58 28.92 9.36
CA ARG A 158 35.30 29.45 9.90
C ARG A 158 34.37 29.94 8.80
N ILE A 159 34.88 30.62 7.78
CA ILE A 159 34.10 31.05 6.62
C ILE A 159 33.58 29.81 5.86
N PHE A 160 34.42 28.80 5.63
CA PHE A 160 34.04 27.56 5.00
C PHE A 160 32.90 26.85 5.77
N LEU A 161 33.03 26.72 7.10
CA LEU A 161 31.97 26.13 7.93
C LEU A 161 30.68 26.95 7.90
N ALA A 162 30.77 28.28 7.94
CA ALA A 162 29.57 29.14 7.88
C ALA A 162 28.83 28.96 6.56
N ILE A 163 29.54 28.91 5.43
CA ILE A 163 28.95 28.63 4.12
C ILE A 163 28.34 27.25 4.08
N LEU A 164 29.07 26.22 4.61
CA LEU A 164 28.56 24.85 4.66
C LEU A 164 27.25 24.75 5.46
N PHE A 165 27.17 25.37 6.64
CA PHE A 165 25.96 25.40 7.44
C PHE A 165 24.81 26.12 6.74
N LEU A 166 25.11 27.26 6.09
CA LEU A 166 24.11 28.00 5.30
C LEU A 166 23.55 27.12 4.17
N CYS A 167 24.44 26.44 3.43
CA CYS A 167 24.02 25.53 2.36
C CYS A 167 23.16 24.37 2.89
N ILE A 168 23.53 23.76 4.01
CA ILE A 168 22.74 22.68 4.64
C ILE A 168 21.34 23.17 4.98
N ILE A 169 21.21 24.38 5.56
CA ILE A 169 19.89 24.96 5.90
C ILE A 169 19.06 25.20 4.64
N VAL A 170 19.63 25.84 3.62
CA VAL A 170 18.95 26.15 2.36
C VAL A 170 18.48 24.87 1.66
N PHE A 171 19.38 23.87 1.50
CA PHE A 171 19.03 22.60 0.87
C PHE A 171 18.00 21.81 1.70
N SER A 172 18.07 21.87 3.03
CA SER A 172 17.07 21.22 3.89
C SER A 172 15.68 21.82 3.69
N ILE A 173 15.56 23.13 3.65
CA ILE A 173 14.29 23.82 3.39
C ILE A 173 13.76 23.46 2.00
N LEU A 174 14.61 23.49 0.98
CA LEU A 174 14.26 23.11 -0.38
C LEU A 174 13.76 21.64 -0.46
N PHE A 175 14.48 20.73 0.19
CA PHE A 175 14.11 19.31 0.24
C PHE A 175 12.77 19.08 0.92
N VAL A 176 12.51 19.75 2.05
CA VAL A 176 11.21 19.70 2.75
C VAL A 176 10.08 20.19 1.85
N PHE A 177 10.29 21.30 1.15
CA PHE A 177 9.30 21.84 0.21
C PHE A 177 9.01 20.88 -0.94
N LEU A 178 10.04 20.33 -1.58
CA LEU A 178 9.89 19.36 -2.67
C LEU A 178 9.19 18.08 -2.19
N SER A 179 9.62 17.52 -1.06
CA SER A 179 8.99 16.31 -0.48
C SER A 179 7.52 16.55 -0.13
N SER A 180 7.18 17.72 0.41
CA SER A 180 5.80 18.09 0.71
C SER A 180 4.94 18.12 -0.56
N LYS A 181 5.45 18.70 -1.65
CA LYS A 181 4.74 18.80 -2.94
C LYS A 181 4.61 17.45 -3.64
N TYR A 182 5.70 16.65 -3.68
CA TYR A 182 5.75 15.42 -4.49
C TYR A 182 5.22 14.18 -3.76
N ILE A 183 5.23 14.15 -2.45
CA ILE A 183 4.80 12.98 -1.67
C ILE A 183 3.54 13.28 -0.87
N VAL A 184 3.58 14.30 -0.01
CA VAL A 184 2.50 14.54 0.96
C VAL A 184 1.20 15.00 0.28
N HIS A 185 1.30 15.91 -0.68
CA HIS A 185 0.10 16.45 -1.35
C HIS A 185 -0.69 15.40 -2.14
N PRO A 186 -0.08 14.53 -2.99
CA PRO A 186 -0.79 13.43 -3.66
C PRO A 186 -1.42 12.43 -2.68
N VAL A 187 -0.74 12.10 -1.58
CA VAL A 187 -1.30 11.19 -0.55
C VAL A 187 -2.53 11.79 0.11
N VAL A 188 -2.52 13.11 0.38
CA VAL A 188 -3.70 13.80 0.91
C VAL A 188 -4.84 13.81 -0.11
N GLN A 189 -4.55 14.01 -1.40
CA GLN A 189 -5.55 13.91 -2.47
C GLN A 189 -6.18 12.52 -2.55
N LEU A 190 -5.37 11.44 -2.45
CA LEU A 190 -5.89 10.06 -2.42
C LEU A 190 -6.76 9.80 -1.20
N LYS A 191 -6.37 10.32 -0.02
CA LYS A 191 -7.21 10.22 1.18
C LYS A 191 -8.59 10.90 0.98
N GLU A 192 -8.62 12.07 0.36
CA GLU A 192 -9.87 12.78 0.06
C GLU A 192 -10.69 12.03 -1.00
N ALA A 193 -10.02 11.48 -2.01
CA ALA A 193 -10.68 10.64 -3.02
C ALA A 193 -11.30 9.38 -2.39
N ALA A 194 -10.58 8.69 -1.49
CA ALA A 194 -11.10 7.54 -0.76
C ALA A 194 -12.38 7.86 0.03
N ARG A 195 -12.39 9.04 0.67
CA ARG A 195 -13.59 9.50 1.39
C ARG A 195 -14.75 9.78 0.43
N LYS A 196 -14.48 10.44 -0.70
CA LYS A 196 -15.50 10.75 -1.70
C LYS A 196 -16.07 9.50 -2.37
N ILE A 197 -15.27 8.45 -2.59
CA ILE A 197 -15.75 7.16 -3.09
C ILE A 197 -16.77 6.54 -2.14
N GLY A 198 -16.60 6.72 -0.81
CA GLY A 198 -17.59 6.27 0.18
C GLY A 198 -18.90 7.07 0.18
N ASP A 199 -18.86 8.36 -0.19
CA ASP A 199 -20.02 9.25 -0.21
C ASP A 199 -20.69 9.31 -1.61
N GLN A 200 -19.92 9.06 -2.67
CA GLN A 200 -20.36 9.13 -4.08
C GLN A 200 -19.75 7.97 -4.88
N SER A 201 -20.57 7.01 -5.25
CA SER A 201 -20.15 5.91 -6.13
C SER A 201 -19.66 6.45 -7.48
N GLY A 202 -18.57 5.85 -7.99
CA GLY A 202 -18.00 6.23 -9.28
C GLY A 202 -17.08 7.45 -9.27
N TYR A 203 -16.75 8.04 -8.09
CA TYR A 203 -15.75 9.11 -8.00
C TYR A 203 -14.38 8.61 -8.43
N GLN A 204 -13.70 9.34 -9.33
CA GLN A 204 -12.36 9.02 -9.80
C GLN A 204 -11.34 10.04 -9.29
N THR A 205 -10.21 9.57 -8.83
CA THR A 205 -9.09 10.45 -8.48
C THR A 205 -8.38 10.96 -9.72
N SER A 206 -7.98 12.23 -9.68
CA SER A 206 -7.22 12.89 -10.75
C SER A 206 -5.70 12.68 -10.68
N VAL A 207 -5.20 11.92 -9.71
CA VAL A 207 -3.77 11.68 -9.51
C VAL A 207 -3.23 10.79 -10.64
N LYS A 208 -2.43 11.39 -11.56
CA LYS A 208 -1.78 10.71 -12.67
C LYS A 208 -0.28 10.65 -12.43
N ARG A 209 0.23 9.49 -12.04
CA ARG A 209 1.66 9.24 -11.78
C ARG A 209 2.06 7.85 -12.30
N LYS A 210 3.37 7.62 -12.41
CA LYS A 210 3.94 6.33 -12.88
C LYS A 210 4.65 5.54 -11.77
N ASP A 211 4.56 6.02 -10.53
CA ASP A 211 5.13 5.41 -9.33
C ASP A 211 4.06 4.66 -8.51
N GLU A 212 4.41 4.18 -7.32
CA GLU A 212 3.54 3.43 -6.41
C GLU A 212 2.28 4.21 -6.02
N ILE A 213 2.39 5.54 -5.94
CA ILE A 213 1.25 6.42 -5.68
C ILE A 213 0.28 6.42 -6.89
N GLY A 214 0.84 6.34 -8.10
CA GLY A 214 0.05 6.22 -9.33
C GLY A 214 -0.66 4.87 -9.44
N VAL A 215 0.00 3.78 -9.06
CA VAL A 215 -0.61 2.43 -8.97
C VAL A 215 -1.76 2.45 -7.98
N LEU A 216 -1.56 2.99 -6.77
CA LEU A 216 -2.60 3.11 -5.76
C LEU A 216 -3.80 3.94 -6.26
N ALA A 217 -3.57 5.04 -6.98
CA ALA A 217 -4.61 5.85 -7.58
C ALA A 217 -5.43 5.06 -8.62
N HIS A 218 -4.77 4.23 -9.43
CA HIS A 218 -5.42 3.36 -10.41
C HIS A 218 -6.30 2.31 -9.74
N GLU A 219 -5.77 1.60 -8.74
CA GLU A 219 -6.53 0.59 -7.98
C GLU A 219 -7.77 1.19 -7.30
N MET A 220 -7.63 2.40 -6.75
CA MET A 220 -8.78 3.12 -6.19
C MET A 220 -9.84 3.44 -7.24
N ASN A 221 -9.46 3.85 -8.45
CA ASN A 221 -10.40 4.11 -9.53
C ASN A 221 -11.11 2.83 -9.99
N VAL A 222 -10.37 1.71 -10.09
CA VAL A 222 -10.96 0.39 -10.40
C VAL A 222 -11.97 -0.03 -9.33
N MET A 223 -11.61 0.13 -8.05
CA MET A 223 -12.51 -0.16 -6.93
C MET A 223 -13.77 0.70 -6.98
N SER A 224 -13.63 2.01 -7.25
CA SER A 224 -14.75 2.94 -7.37
C SER A 224 -15.72 2.56 -8.51
N ALA A 225 -15.17 2.15 -9.65
CA ALA A 225 -15.98 1.68 -10.78
C ALA A 225 -16.75 0.39 -10.44
N LYS A 226 -16.11 -0.54 -9.71
CA LYS A 226 -16.78 -1.76 -9.24
C LYS A 226 -17.93 -1.45 -8.27
N ILE A 227 -17.72 -0.51 -7.33
CA ILE A 227 -18.77 -0.10 -6.37
C ILE A 227 -19.95 0.52 -7.11
N LEU A 228 -19.70 1.42 -8.06
CA LEU A 228 -20.76 2.03 -8.88
C LEU A 228 -21.56 0.97 -9.64
N HIS A 229 -20.86 0.06 -10.31
CA HIS A 229 -21.51 -1.02 -11.05
C HIS A 229 -22.39 -1.91 -10.14
N HIS A 230 -21.87 -2.25 -8.95
CA HIS A 230 -22.62 -3.05 -7.97
C HIS A 230 -23.87 -2.29 -7.47
N GLU A 231 -23.77 -0.98 -7.25
CA GLU A 231 -24.91 -0.16 -6.82
C GLU A 231 -25.98 -0.05 -7.90
N GLU A 232 -25.58 0.18 -9.17
CA GLU A 232 -26.51 0.19 -10.30
C GLU A 232 -27.23 -1.15 -10.46
N MET A 233 -26.49 -2.26 -10.34
CA MET A 233 -27.07 -3.60 -10.40
C MET A 233 -28.05 -3.83 -9.26
N ASN A 234 -27.74 -3.39 -8.04
CA ASN A 234 -28.64 -3.52 -6.89
C ASN A 234 -29.91 -2.67 -7.05
N GLN A 235 -29.79 -1.42 -7.55
CA GLN A 235 -30.94 -0.57 -7.83
C GLN A 235 -31.87 -1.19 -8.88
N ARG A 236 -31.31 -1.71 -9.98
CA ARG A 236 -32.05 -2.43 -11.01
C ARG A 236 -32.76 -3.67 -10.43
N PHE A 237 -32.06 -4.43 -9.58
CA PHE A 237 -32.60 -5.59 -8.90
C PHE A 237 -33.86 -5.22 -8.08
N VAL A 238 -33.75 -4.22 -7.19
CA VAL A 238 -34.86 -3.76 -6.35
C VAL A 238 -36.06 -3.27 -7.19
N ALA A 239 -35.79 -2.51 -8.25
CA ALA A 239 -36.84 -2.03 -9.16
C ALA A 239 -37.56 -3.20 -9.85
N ASN A 240 -36.81 -4.18 -10.38
CA ASN A 240 -37.36 -5.35 -11.06
C ASN A 240 -38.13 -6.26 -10.10
N VAL A 241 -37.61 -6.51 -8.88
CA VAL A 241 -38.34 -7.26 -7.84
C VAL A 241 -39.69 -6.60 -7.54
N SER A 242 -39.70 -5.28 -7.36
CA SER A 242 -40.93 -4.54 -7.07
C SER A 242 -41.94 -4.71 -8.18
N HIS A 243 -41.51 -4.58 -9.44
CA HIS A 243 -42.41 -4.73 -10.61
C HIS A 243 -42.94 -6.15 -10.77
N GLU A 244 -42.06 -7.19 -10.66
CA GLU A 244 -42.43 -8.60 -10.81
C GLU A 244 -43.33 -9.12 -9.67
N ILE A 245 -43.35 -8.46 -8.50
CA ILE A 245 -44.26 -8.74 -7.38
C ILE A 245 -45.54 -7.96 -7.52
N GLN A 246 -45.52 -6.66 -7.89
CA GLN A 246 -46.73 -5.84 -7.98
C GLN A 246 -47.70 -6.30 -9.07
N SER A 247 -47.18 -6.75 -10.23
CA SER A 247 -48.01 -7.19 -11.35
C SER A 247 -48.94 -8.36 -10.98
N PRO A 248 -48.46 -9.53 -10.49
CA PRO A 248 -49.32 -10.63 -10.10
C PRO A 248 -50.26 -10.29 -8.93
N ILE A 249 -49.82 -9.46 -7.96
CA ILE A 249 -50.67 -9.01 -6.86
C ILE A 249 -51.85 -8.18 -7.39
N THR A 250 -51.61 -7.24 -8.29
CA THR A 250 -52.67 -6.43 -8.90
C THR A 250 -53.65 -7.29 -9.68
N ASN A 251 -53.16 -8.26 -10.46
CA ASN A 251 -54.00 -9.21 -11.18
C ASN A 251 -54.84 -10.07 -10.24
N LEU A 252 -54.26 -10.62 -9.18
CA LEU A 252 -54.98 -11.40 -8.16
C LEU A 252 -56.10 -10.58 -7.51
N LEU A 253 -55.81 -9.34 -7.11
CA LEU A 253 -56.81 -8.45 -6.52
C LEU A 253 -57.94 -8.14 -7.52
N GLY A 254 -57.62 -7.95 -8.80
CA GLY A 254 -58.58 -7.76 -9.87
C GLY A 254 -59.50 -8.98 -10.06
N GLN A 255 -58.91 -10.17 -10.17
CA GLN A 255 -59.66 -11.44 -10.32
C GLN A 255 -60.53 -11.76 -9.11
N ILE A 256 -60.04 -11.51 -7.87
CA ILE A 256 -60.86 -11.67 -6.66
C ILE A 256 -62.03 -10.70 -6.65
N LYS A 257 -61.83 -9.43 -7.07
CA LYS A 257 -62.91 -8.46 -7.17
C LYS A 257 -63.93 -8.88 -8.20
N GLN A 258 -63.52 -9.38 -9.37
CA GLN A 258 -64.36 -9.89 -10.42
C GLN A 258 -65.17 -11.12 -9.95
N LEU A 259 -64.49 -12.09 -9.29
CA LEU A 259 -65.14 -13.28 -8.71
C LEU A 259 -66.26 -12.90 -7.72
N ARG A 260 -66.00 -11.87 -6.86
CA ARG A 260 -67.07 -11.39 -5.93
C ARG A 260 -68.24 -10.79 -6.62
N GLN A 261 -68.08 -10.13 -7.79
CA GLN A 261 -69.12 -9.49 -8.53
C GLN A 261 -69.94 -10.49 -9.42
N THR A 262 -69.22 -11.36 -10.14
CA THR A 262 -69.76 -12.25 -11.14
C THR A 262 -70.15 -13.64 -10.59
N LYS A 263 -69.50 -14.03 -9.45
CA LYS A 263 -69.54 -15.40 -8.90
C LYS A 263 -69.04 -16.45 -9.90
N ASP A 264 -68.20 -16.05 -10.83
CA ASP A 264 -67.61 -16.93 -11.83
C ASP A 264 -66.43 -17.70 -11.21
N PHE A 265 -66.68 -18.94 -10.81
CA PHE A 265 -65.69 -19.80 -10.15
C PHE A 265 -64.61 -20.30 -11.09
N SER A 266 -64.69 -20.10 -12.41
CA SER A 266 -63.59 -20.40 -13.34
C SER A 266 -62.41 -19.57 -13.12
N LEU A 267 -62.51 -18.39 -12.45
CA LEU A 267 -61.39 -17.52 -12.06
C LEU A 267 -60.50 -18.08 -10.90
N LEU A 268 -61.01 -19.14 -10.21
CA LEU A 268 -60.23 -19.72 -9.09
C LEU A 268 -58.94 -20.39 -9.56
N ASP A 269 -58.96 -21.08 -10.70
CA ASP A 269 -57.80 -21.74 -11.27
C ASP A 269 -56.70 -20.70 -11.64
N ASP A 270 -57.12 -19.56 -12.21
CA ASP A 270 -56.22 -18.46 -12.53
C ASP A 270 -55.62 -17.81 -11.27
N ILE A 271 -56.45 -17.64 -10.21
CA ILE A 271 -56.02 -17.11 -8.92
C ILE A 271 -55.00 -18.05 -8.27
N GLU A 272 -55.28 -19.36 -8.31
CA GLU A 272 -54.34 -20.37 -7.79
C GLU A 272 -53.04 -20.36 -8.57
N HIS A 273 -53.07 -20.34 -9.88
CA HIS A 273 -51.89 -20.30 -10.74
C HIS A 273 -51.03 -19.04 -10.47
N GLN A 274 -51.64 -17.85 -10.34
CA GLN A 274 -50.93 -16.63 -10.01
C GLN A 274 -50.31 -16.68 -8.60
N SER A 275 -50.99 -17.28 -7.64
CA SER A 275 -50.50 -17.47 -6.27
C SER A 275 -49.27 -18.40 -6.22
N GLN A 276 -49.33 -19.52 -6.96
CA GLN A 276 -48.22 -20.46 -7.10
C GLN A 276 -47.02 -19.80 -7.79
N ARG A 277 -47.25 -18.99 -8.82
CA ARG A 277 -46.19 -18.21 -9.50
C ARG A 277 -45.53 -17.24 -8.55
N LEU A 278 -46.27 -16.50 -7.72
CA LEU A 278 -45.74 -15.58 -6.73
C LEU A 278 -44.93 -16.31 -5.65
N SER A 279 -45.40 -17.45 -5.18
CA SER A 279 -44.69 -18.32 -4.25
C SER A 279 -43.34 -18.82 -4.83
N GLY A 280 -43.33 -19.22 -6.11
CA GLY A 280 -42.14 -19.61 -6.84
C GLY A 280 -41.11 -18.47 -6.94
N LEU A 281 -41.58 -17.26 -7.28
CA LEU A 281 -40.74 -16.07 -7.35
C LEU A 281 -40.08 -15.74 -6.00
N THR A 282 -40.86 -15.76 -4.90
CA THR A 282 -40.35 -15.48 -3.56
C THR A 282 -39.32 -16.52 -3.12
N LYS A 283 -39.53 -17.82 -3.41
CA LYS A 283 -38.54 -18.87 -3.15
C LYS A 283 -37.23 -18.64 -3.91
N GLN A 284 -37.31 -18.24 -5.19
CA GLN A 284 -36.12 -17.93 -6.00
C GLN A 284 -35.33 -16.71 -5.45
N LEU A 285 -36.05 -15.66 -5.02
CA LEU A 285 -35.47 -14.47 -4.42
C LEU A 285 -34.76 -14.78 -3.09
N LEU A 286 -35.41 -15.55 -2.21
CA LEU A 286 -34.83 -15.97 -0.93
C LEU A 286 -33.58 -16.85 -1.14
N MET A 287 -33.62 -17.75 -2.11
CA MET A 287 -32.48 -18.58 -2.48
C MET A 287 -31.32 -17.73 -2.97
N LEU A 288 -31.57 -16.78 -3.85
CA LEU A 288 -30.54 -15.89 -4.39
C LEU A 288 -29.89 -15.05 -3.27
N ALA A 289 -30.71 -14.50 -2.36
CA ALA A 289 -30.23 -13.76 -1.20
C ALA A 289 -29.42 -14.64 -0.23
N SER A 290 -29.77 -15.92 -0.09
CA SER A 290 -29.03 -16.89 0.73
C SER A 290 -27.67 -17.23 0.11
N LEU A 291 -27.61 -17.43 -1.21
CA LEU A 291 -26.38 -17.71 -1.94
C LEU A 291 -25.39 -16.55 -1.83
N GLU A 292 -25.85 -15.31 -1.99
CA GLU A 292 -25.01 -14.10 -1.83
C GLU A 292 -24.42 -13.97 -0.42
N LYS A 293 -25.21 -14.30 0.60
CA LYS A 293 -24.79 -14.17 2.00
C LYS A 293 -23.80 -15.26 2.43
N SER A 294 -23.74 -16.39 1.74
CA SER A 294 -22.90 -17.55 2.10
C SER A 294 -21.39 -17.28 1.99
N GLY A 295 -20.97 -16.14 1.44
CA GLY A 295 -19.56 -15.72 1.42
C GLY A 295 -18.61 -16.71 0.74
N GLY A 296 -19.13 -17.57 -0.16
CA GLY A 296 -18.32 -18.52 -0.93
C GLY A 296 -18.01 -19.85 -0.23
N THR A 297 -18.58 -20.12 0.96
CA THR A 297 -18.38 -21.42 1.64
C THR A 297 -19.67 -22.21 1.76
N VAL A 298 -19.70 -23.40 1.16
CA VAL A 298 -20.77 -24.39 1.33
C VAL A 298 -20.19 -25.70 1.79
N GLU A 299 -20.93 -26.44 2.58
CA GLU A 299 -20.59 -27.82 2.93
C GLU A 299 -20.64 -28.67 1.65
N LYS A 300 -19.52 -29.22 1.26
CA LYS A 300 -19.38 -30.06 0.06
C LYS A 300 -19.43 -31.53 0.48
N GLU A 301 -20.29 -32.31 -0.15
CA GLU A 301 -20.38 -33.76 -0.02
C GLU A 301 -20.07 -34.44 -1.36
N LEU A 302 -19.79 -35.75 -1.32
CA LEU A 302 -19.58 -36.55 -2.52
C LEU A 302 -20.88 -37.28 -2.88
N PHE A 303 -21.32 -37.16 -4.12
CA PHE A 303 -22.50 -37.82 -4.63
C PHE A 303 -22.38 -38.19 -6.12
N SER A 304 -23.19 -39.18 -6.55
CA SER A 304 -23.19 -39.65 -7.95
C SER A 304 -23.82 -38.60 -8.87
N SER A 305 -23.10 -38.20 -9.89
CA SER A 305 -23.60 -37.32 -10.96
C SER A 305 -24.77 -37.92 -11.71
N LYS A 306 -24.70 -39.24 -11.99
CA LYS A 306 -25.77 -39.98 -12.70
C LYS A 306 -27.07 -40.02 -11.90
N LEU A 307 -26.99 -40.33 -10.60
CA LEU A 307 -28.20 -40.37 -9.74
C LEU A 307 -28.84 -39.00 -9.62
N LEU A 308 -28.06 -37.94 -9.50
CA LEU A 308 -28.54 -36.58 -9.47
C LEU A 308 -29.29 -36.19 -10.75
N ILE A 309 -28.71 -36.48 -11.93
CA ILE A 309 -29.34 -36.20 -13.23
C ILE A 309 -30.66 -36.99 -13.39
N GLN A 310 -30.66 -38.25 -13.01
CA GLN A 310 -31.86 -39.09 -13.08
C GLN A 310 -32.98 -38.57 -12.15
N GLU A 311 -32.63 -38.11 -10.99
CA GLU A 311 -33.61 -37.48 -10.07
C GLU A 311 -34.19 -36.21 -10.65
N VAL A 312 -33.36 -35.33 -11.23
CA VAL A 312 -33.81 -34.10 -11.90
C VAL A 312 -34.77 -34.41 -13.03
N ILE A 313 -34.43 -35.35 -13.90
CA ILE A 313 -35.31 -35.76 -15.02
C ILE A 313 -36.66 -36.31 -14.50
N ARG A 314 -36.62 -37.21 -13.51
CA ARG A 314 -37.80 -37.82 -12.93
C ARG A 314 -38.76 -36.79 -12.35
N ASN A 315 -38.23 -35.78 -11.65
CA ASN A 315 -39.06 -34.73 -11.04
C ASN A 315 -39.67 -33.77 -12.07
N HIS A 316 -39.17 -33.76 -13.32
CA HIS A 316 -39.72 -32.96 -14.41
C HIS A 316 -40.55 -33.76 -15.41
N MET A 317 -40.80 -35.07 -15.14
CA MET A 317 -41.47 -35.97 -16.07
C MET A 317 -42.83 -35.44 -16.52
N TYR A 318 -43.64 -34.95 -15.58
CA TYR A 318 -44.95 -34.38 -15.90
C TYR A 318 -44.85 -33.21 -16.91
N ALA A 319 -43.90 -32.30 -16.74
CA ALA A 319 -43.72 -31.16 -17.64
C ALA A 319 -43.17 -31.59 -19.02
N LEU A 320 -42.36 -32.64 -19.06
CA LEU A 320 -41.87 -33.26 -20.29
C LEU A 320 -43.01 -33.92 -21.07
N ASP A 321 -43.83 -34.73 -20.38
CA ASP A 321 -44.98 -35.42 -20.98
C ASP A 321 -46.03 -34.44 -21.51
N GLN A 322 -46.30 -33.34 -20.81
CA GLN A 322 -47.21 -32.28 -21.25
C GLN A 322 -46.82 -31.63 -22.60
N LYS A 323 -45.53 -31.63 -22.92
CA LYS A 323 -45.00 -31.11 -24.19
C LYS A 323 -44.50 -32.17 -25.14
N GLU A 324 -44.75 -33.45 -24.82
CA GLU A 324 -44.29 -34.59 -25.64
C GLU A 324 -42.75 -34.52 -25.94
N ILE A 325 -41.95 -34.05 -24.94
CA ILE A 325 -40.50 -33.91 -25.09
C ILE A 325 -39.82 -35.22 -24.69
N PHE A 326 -39.01 -35.75 -25.60
CA PHE A 326 -38.26 -36.99 -25.39
C PHE A 326 -36.89 -36.72 -24.78
N VAL A 327 -36.61 -37.36 -23.63
CA VAL A 327 -35.30 -37.22 -22.98
C VAL A 327 -34.39 -38.39 -23.35
N THR A 328 -33.22 -38.08 -23.89
CA THR A 328 -32.16 -39.07 -24.15
C THR A 328 -30.97 -38.83 -23.21
N THR A 329 -30.35 -39.92 -22.74
CA THR A 329 -29.25 -39.81 -21.78
C THR A 329 -28.02 -40.58 -22.24
N LYS A 330 -26.86 -39.97 -22.18
CA LYS A 330 -25.56 -40.59 -22.37
C LYS A 330 -24.69 -40.26 -21.14
N LEU A 331 -24.86 -41.03 -20.07
CA LEU A 331 -24.29 -40.70 -18.76
C LEU A 331 -23.14 -41.66 -18.42
N LYS A 332 -21.97 -41.13 -18.22
CA LYS A 332 -20.90 -41.80 -17.46
C LYS A 332 -21.01 -41.31 -16.01
N ASP A 333 -21.14 -42.22 -15.08
CA ASP A 333 -21.22 -41.90 -13.67
C ASP A 333 -19.85 -41.49 -13.11
N PHE A 334 -19.83 -40.47 -12.28
CA PHE A 334 -18.68 -40.04 -11.50
C PHE A 334 -19.13 -39.34 -10.21
N GLU A 335 -18.23 -39.32 -9.22
CA GLU A 335 -18.46 -38.61 -7.97
C GLU A 335 -18.27 -37.10 -8.16
N MET A 336 -19.31 -36.34 -7.86
CA MET A 336 -19.26 -34.87 -7.77
C MET A 336 -19.01 -34.43 -6.33
N SER A 337 -18.16 -33.43 -6.14
CA SER A 337 -17.98 -32.74 -4.86
C SER A 337 -18.75 -31.42 -4.86
N GLY A 338 -19.73 -31.27 -3.99
CA GLY A 338 -20.53 -30.06 -3.92
C GLY A 338 -21.68 -30.18 -2.93
N HIS A 339 -22.48 -29.13 -2.79
CA HIS A 339 -23.72 -29.16 -2.04
C HIS A 339 -24.80 -29.74 -2.94
N ARG A 340 -25.23 -30.97 -2.63
CA ARG A 340 -26.11 -31.77 -3.48
C ARG A 340 -27.40 -31.04 -3.90
N ASP A 341 -28.09 -30.41 -2.93
CA ASP A 341 -29.38 -29.73 -3.21
C ASP A 341 -29.19 -28.49 -4.10
N LEU A 342 -28.08 -27.77 -3.97
CA LEU A 342 -27.76 -26.64 -4.86
C LEU A 342 -27.45 -27.14 -6.27
N CYS A 343 -26.69 -28.22 -6.40
CA CYS A 343 -26.43 -28.86 -7.71
C CYS A 343 -27.71 -29.40 -8.35
N TYR A 344 -28.62 -29.99 -7.56
CA TYR A 344 -29.96 -30.37 -8.02
C TYR A 344 -30.72 -29.14 -8.56
N GLN A 345 -30.76 -28.06 -7.82
CA GLN A 345 -31.45 -26.83 -8.22
C GLN A 345 -30.85 -26.19 -9.48
N MET A 346 -29.52 -26.23 -9.64
CA MET A 346 -28.83 -25.77 -10.84
C MET A 346 -29.27 -26.56 -12.07
N LEU A 347 -29.22 -27.89 -12.01
CA LEU A 347 -29.66 -28.75 -13.12
C LEU A 347 -31.16 -28.66 -13.38
N SER A 348 -31.98 -28.54 -12.33
CA SER A 348 -33.42 -28.33 -12.40
C SER A 348 -33.78 -27.02 -13.12
N ASN A 349 -33.09 -25.92 -12.84
CA ASN A 349 -33.26 -24.64 -13.55
C ASN A 349 -32.90 -24.75 -15.04
N ILE A 350 -31.81 -25.47 -15.36
CA ILE A 350 -31.39 -25.67 -16.75
C ILE A 350 -32.42 -26.50 -17.49
N LEU A 351 -32.85 -27.63 -16.91
CA LEU A 351 -33.88 -28.51 -17.54
C LEU A 351 -35.21 -27.77 -17.68
N SER A 352 -35.64 -27.05 -16.65
CA SER A 352 -36.85 -26.24 -16.71
C SER A 352 -36.84 -25.22 -17.87
N ASN A 353 -35.69 -24.55 -18.07
CA ASN A 353 -35.50 -23.66 -19.21
C ASN A 353 -35.51 -24.42 -20.55
N ALA A 354 -34.82 -25.56 -20.65
CA ALA A 354 -34.86 -26.40 -21.85
C ALA A 354 -36.29 -26.80 -22.23
N ILE A 355 -37.07 -27.29 -21.26
CA ILE A 355 -38.49 -27.64 -21.49
C ILE A 355 -39.30 -26.42 -21.93
N LYS A 356 -39.07 -25.29 -21.27
CA LYS A 356 -39.81 -24.06 -21.47
C LYS A 356 -39.64 -23.48 -22.87
N TYR A 357 -38.42 -23.46 -23.37
CA TYR A 357 -38.05 -22.86 -24.65
C TYR A 357 -37.94 -23.85 -25.81
N SER A 358 -38.30 -25.10 -25.59
CA SER A 358 -38.43 -26.10 -26.66
C SER A 358 -39.87 -26.17 -27.16
N PRO A 359 -40.08 -26.33 -28.48
CA PRO A 359 -41.36 -26.72 -29.05
C PRO A 359 -41.88 -28.08 -28.54
N VAL A 360 -43.11 -28.41 -28.85
CA VAL A 360 -43.65 -29.76 -28.62
C VAL A 360 -42.94 -30.78 -29.52
N GLU A 361 -42.93 -32.07 -29.13
CA GLU A 361 -42.36 -33.19 -29.92
C GLU A 361 -40.87 -33.05 -30.23
N THR A 362 -40.08 -32.44 -29.32
CA THR A 362 -38.65 -32.24 -29.47
C THR A 362 -37.84 -33.13 -28.53
N HIS A 363 -36.52 -33.05 -28.64
CA HIS A 363 -35.61 -33.84 -27.80
C HIS A 363 -34.76 -32.95 -26.86
N ILE A 364 -34.59 -33.45 -25.62
CA ILE A 364 -33.59 -32.94 -24.68
C ILE A 364 -32.60 -34.04 -24.38
N LYS A 365 -31.30 -33.74 -24.49
CA LYS A 365 -30.23 -34.72 -24.26
C LYS A 365 -29.37 -34.32 -23.07
N PHE A 366 -29.16 -35.30 -22.17
CA PHE A 366 -28.15 -35.19 -21.10
C PHE A 366 -26.93 -36.00 -21.44
N GLU A 367 -25.78 -35.36 -21.34
CA GLU A 367 -24.46 -36.02 -21.46
C GLU A 367 -23.64 -35.76 -20.22
N SER A 368 -22.91 -36.75 -19.73
CA SER A 368 -21.91 -36.58 -18.69
C SER A 368 -20.68 -37.44 -18.97
N ASN A 369 -19.50 -36.90 -18.68
CA ASN A 369 -18.24 -37.58 -18.89
C ASN A 369 -17.19 -37.12 -17.86
N ASN A 370 -16.26 -38.00 -17.50
CA ASN A 370 -15.15 -37.73 -16.60
C ASN A 370 -13.76 -37.96 -17.26
N GLU A 371 -13.73 -38.25 -18.55
CA GLU A 371 -12.49 -38.30 -19.31
C GLU A 371 -11.97 -36.87 -19.54
N GLY A 372 -10.89 -36.49 -18.88
CA GLY A 372 -10.36 -35.13 -18.87
C GLY A 372 -10.95 -34.27 -17.76
N LEU A 373 -11.53 -33.11 -18.12
CA LEU A 373 -12.27 -32.26 -17.17
C LEU A 373 -13.72 -32.81 -17.07
N PRO A 374 -14.17 -33.22 -15.88
CA PRO A 374 -15.52 -33.73 -15.71
C PRO A 374 -16.57 -32.69 -16.11
N TYR A 375 -17.60 -33.09 -16.82
CA TYR A 375 -18.67 -32.20 -17.23
C TYR A 375 -20.05 -32.85 -17.23
N ILE A 376 -21.08 -32.02 -17.13
CA ILE A 376 -22.47 -32.31 -17.40
C ILE A 376 -22.96 -31.36 -18.50
N LYS A 377 -23.54 -31.89 -19.57
CA LYS A 377 -24.04 -31.10 -20.69
C LYS A 377 -25.52 -31.39 -20.88
N VAL A 378 -26.33 -30.34 -21.05
CA VAL A 378 -27.75 -30.38 -21.37
C VAL A 378 -27.93 -29.73 -22.73
N ILE A 379 -28.55 -30.42 -23.67
CA ILE A 379 -28.76 -30.00 -25.06
C ILE A 379 -30.26 -30.04 -25.33
N ASP A 380 -30.83 -28.94 -25.81
CA ASP A 380 -32.21 -28.84 -26.25
C ASP A 380 -32.31 -28.49 -27.75
N GLU A 381 -33.44 -28.86 -28.36
CA GLU A 381 -33.79 -28.47 -29.72
C GLU A 381 -34.79 -27.28 -29.73
N GLY A 382 -34.54 -26.33 -28.80
CA GLY A 382 -35.37 -25.16 -28.59
C GLY A 382 -35.17 -24.05 -29.63
N TYR A 383 -35.73 -22.89 -29.34
CA TYR A 383 -35.66 -21.73 -30.23
C TYR A 383 -34.24 -21.15 -30.36
N GLY A 384 -33.31 -21.53 -29.47
CA GLY A 384 -31.97 -20.99 -29.42
C GLY A 384 -31.91 -19.51 -29.02
N MET A 385 -30.72 -18.95 -29.04
CA MET A 385 -30.42 -17.58 -28.57
C MET A 385 -29.56 -16.80 -29.52
N SER A 386 -29.79 -15.48 -29.60
CA SER A 386 -28.92 -14.53 -30.27
C SER A 386 -27.64 -14.29 -29.44
N GLU A 387 -26.57 -13.74 -30.05
CA GLU A 387 -25.37 -13.36 -29.34
C GLU A 387 -25.67 -12.35 -28.21
N LYS A 388 -26.57 -11.39 -28.45
CA LYS A 388 -27.06 -10.44 -27.44
C LYS A 388 -27.66 -11.18 -26.25
N THR A 389 -28.55 -12.13 -26.50
CA THR A 389 -29.21 -12.92 -25.43
C THR A 389 -28.20 -13.75 -24.64
N LYS A 390 -27.23 -14.39 -25.31
CA LYS A 390 -26.17 -15.14 -24.65
C LYS A 390 -25.33 -14.28 -23.71
N ALA A 391 -25.01 -13.05 -24.13
CA ALA A 391 -24.19 -12.11 -23.31
C ALA A 391 -24.88 -11.73 -21.99
N TYR A 392 -26.22 -11.66 -21.97
CA TYR A 392 -27.00 -11.26 -20.80
C TYR A 392 -27.75 -12.41 -20.13
N LEU A 393 -27.55 -13.67 -20.57
CA LEU A 393 -28.27 -14.84 -20.11
C LEU A 393 -28.29 -15.03 -18.59
N PHE A 394 -27.20 -14.68 -17.92
CA PHE A 394 -27.03 -14.84 -16.49
C PHE A 394 -27.37 -13.58 -15.67
N GLU A 395 -27.78 -12.49 -16.33
CA GLU A 395 -28.25 -11.30 -15.62
C GLU A 395 -29.62 -11.53 -14.98
N ARG A 396 -29.81 -10.98 -13.80
CA ARG A 396 -31.05 -11.10 -13.03
C ARG A 396 -32.19 -10.37 -13.73
N PHE A 397 -33.35 -11.04 -13.83
CA PHE A 397 -34.57 -10.56 -14.51
C PHE A 397 -34.40 -10.32 -16.01
N TYR A 398 -33.33 -10.79 -16.61
CA TYR A 398 -33.16 -10.70 -18.05
C TYR A 398 -34.15 -11.66 -18.75
N LYS A 399 -34.87 -11.15 -19.74
CA LYS A 399 -35.80 -11.89 -20.61
C LYS A 399 -35.43 -11.58 -22.06
N ALA A 400 -35.41 -12.60 -22.91
CA ALA A 400 -35.18 -12.39 -24.35
C ALA A 400 -36.41 -11.76 -25.02
N GLU A 401 -36.22 -10.68 -25.75
CA GLU A 401 -37.28 -9.86 -26.40
C GLU A 401 -38.18 -10.67 -27.36
N VAL A 402 -37.69 -11.77 -27.93
CA VAL A 402 -38.34 -12.51 -29.01
C VAL A 402 -39.51 -13.42 -28.53
N HIS A 403 -39.63 -13.66 -27.20
CA HIS A 403 -40.56 -14.65 -26.64
C HIS A 403 -41.30 -14.17 -25.38
N GLU A 404 -41.27 -12.85 -25.08
CA GLU A 404 -41.91 -12.30 -23.87
C GLU A 404 -43.39 -12.65 -23.76
N ASP A 405 -44.13 -12.68 -24.87
CA ASP A 405 -45.58 -12.94 -24.88
C ASP A 405 -45.96 -14.44 -24.84
N LYS A 406 -45.02 -15.35 -25.12
CA LYS A 406 -45.33 -16.78 -25.26
C LYS A 406 -44.93 -17.65 -24.08
N VAL A 407 -43.96 -17.17 -23.23
CA VAL A 407 -43.38 -18.00 -22.19
C VAL A 407 -43.18 -17.19 -20.89
N PRO A 408 -44.06 -17.39 -19.88
CA PRO A 408 -43.91 -16.69 -18.62
C PRO A 408 -42.60 -17.07 -17.92
N ALA A 409 -41.66 -16.13 -17.84
CA ALA A 409 -40.35 -16.29 -17.21
C ALA A 409 -40.08 -15.14 -16.22
N ASN A 410 -39.49 -15.47 -15.07
CA ASN A 410 -39.10 -14.47 -14.08
C ASN A 410 -37.66 -13.97 -14.29
N GLY A 411 -36.89 -14.58 -15.21
CA GLY A 411 -35.48 -14.18 -15.48
C GLY A 411 -34.50 -14.40 -14.34
N LEU A 412 -34.84 -15.22 -13.33
CA LEU A 412 -33.98 -15.52 -12.18
C LEU A 412 -33.30 -16.89 -12.28
N GLY A 413 -33.87 -17.84 -13.04
CA GLY A 413 -33.34 -19.21 -13.07
C GLY A 413 -31.92 -19.34 -13.49
N MET A 414 -31.49 -18.61 -14.57
CA MET A 414 -30.10 -18.67 -15.05
C MET A 414 -29.12 -17.87 -14.17
N ALA A 415 -29.60 -16.81 -13.52
CA ALA A 415 -28.81 -16.11 -12.51
C ALA A 415 -28.50 -17.03 -11.30
N ILE A 416 -29.49 -17.82 -10.85
CA ILE A 416 -29.27 -18.84 -9.81
C ILE A 416 -28.31 -19.92 -10.27
N VAL A 417 -28.40 -20.37 -11.53
CA VAL A 417 -27.43 -21.33 -12.12
C VAL A 417 -25.99 -20.77 -12.03
N LYS A 418 -25.80 -19.51 -12.37
CA LYS A 418 -24.48 -18.85 -12.32
C LYS A 418 -23.95 -18.73 -10.89
N GLU A 419 -24.77 -18.28 -9.94
CA GLU A 419 -24.38 -18.14 -8.53
C GLU A 419 -23.99 -19.50 -7.92
N ILE A 420 -24.76 -20.57 -8.22
CA ILE A 420 -24.42 -21.91 -7.75
C ILE A 420 -23.13 -22.43 -8.38
N ALA A 421 -22.92 -22.19 -9.67
CA ALA A 421 -21.70 -22.59 -10.36
C ALA A 421 -20.46 -21.86 -9.78
N ASP A 422 -20.57 -20.54 -9.56
CA ASP A 422 -19.50 -19.74 -8.98
C ASP A 422 -19.17 -20.20 -7.55
N LEU A 423 -20.17 -20.50 -6.73
CA LEU A 423 -20.02 -21.04 -5.37
C LEU A 423 -19.28 -22.39 -5.31
N HIS A 424 -19.36 -23.17 -6.39
CA HIS A 424 -18.71 -24.47 -6.51
C HIS A 424 -17.43 -24.46 -7.34
N ASP A 425 -17.01 -23.28 -7.83
CA ASP A 425 -15.89 -23.12 -8.77
C ASP A 425 -16.12 -23.87 -10.10
N PHE A 426 -17.39 -24.02 -10.52
CA PHE A 426 -17.72 -24.62 -11.81
C PHE A 426 -17.68 -23.58 -12.93
N THR A 427 -17.32 -24.02 -14.13
CA THR A 427 -17.34 -23.17 -15.32
C THR A 427 -18.51 -23.55 -16.23
N ILE A 428 -19.29 -22.55 -16.67
CA ILE A 428 -20.41 -22.76 -17.58
C ILE A 428 -20.02 -22.29 -18.98
N ALA A 429 -20.24 -23.15 -19.97
CA ALA A 429 -20.17 -22.79 -21.38
C ALA A 429 -21.56 -22.93 -22.03
N VAL A 430 -21.93 -21.94 -22.85
CA VAL A 430 -23.19 -21.88 -23.55
C VAL A 430 -22.94 -21.81 -25.05
N GLU A 431 -23.44 -22.80 -25.76
CA GLU A 431 -23.47 -22.89 -27.23
C GLU A 431 -24.91 -22.78 -27.68
N SER A 432 -25.27 -21.77 -28.45
CA SER A 432 -26.65 -21.61 -28.94
C SER A 432 -26.67 -20.79 -30.23
N GLU A 433 -27.59 -21.15 -31.11
CA GLU A 433 -27.87 -20.44 -32.36
C GLU A 433 -29.40 -20.41 -32.56
N LEU A 434 -29.91 -19.27 -33.03
CA LEU A 434 -31.32 -19.10 -33.29
C LEU A 434 -31.87 -20.21 -34.22
N GLY A 435 -32.92 -20.88 -33.78
CA GLY A 435 -33.58 -21.97 -34.51
C GLY A 435 -32.86 -23.32 -34.46
N LYS A 436 -31.75 -23.45 -33.74
CA LYS A 436 -31.00 -24.71 -33.63
C LYS A 436 -30.92 -25.27 -32.20
N GLY A 437 -31.49 -24.57 -31.23
CA GLY A 437 -31.48 -24.99 -29.84
C GLY A 437 -30.29 -24.45 -29.02
N THR A 438 -30.14 -25.02 -27.83
CA THR A 438 -29.12 -24.60 -26.88
C THR A 438 -28.41 -25.77 -26.24
N ALA A 439 -27.11 -25.67 -26.05
CA ALA A 439 -26.31 -26.59 -25.26
C ALA A 439 -25.61 -25.83 -24.11
N ILE A 440 -25.91 -26.25 -22.89
CA ILE A 440 -25.30 -25.73 -21.67
C ILE A 440 -24.37 -26.80 -21.08
N THR A 441 -23.09 -26.51 -20.99
CA THR A 441 -22.08 -27.40 -20.42
C THR A 441 -21.56 -26.85 -19.12
N ILE A 442 -21.65 -27.64 -18.05
CA ILE A 442 -21.10 -27.33 -16.73
C ILE A 442 -19.82 -28.14 -16.57
N TYR A 443 -18.68 -27.50 -16.55
CA TYR A 443 -17.39 -28.10 -16.24
C TYR A 443 -17.15 -28.03 -14.74
N LEU A 444 -16.86 -29.18 -14.15
CA LEU A 444 -16.65 -29.29 -12.71
C LEU A 444 -15.19 -29.02 -12.40
N SER A 445 -14.89 -28.36 -11.26
CA SER A 445 -13.50 -28.14 -10.86
C SER A 445 -12.81 -29.48 -10.64
N LYS A 446 -11.58 -29.65 -11.18
CA LYS A 446 -10.73 -30.78 -10.77
C LYS A 446 -10.42 -30.62 -9.28
N LYS A 447 -10.62 -31.70 -8.51
CA LYS A 447 -10.09 -31.80 -7.15
C LYS A 447 -8.57 -31.59 -7.12
#